data_99c4d947c510c5b90fec56a9fdabf840
#
_entry.id   99c4d947c510c5b90fec56a9fdabf840
#
_cell.length_a   1.000
_cell.length_b   1.000
_cell.length_c   1.000
_cell.angle_alpha   90.00
_cell.angle_beta   90.00
_cell.angle_gamma   90.00
#
_symmetry.space_group_name_H-M   'P 1'
#
loop_
_entity.id
_entity.type
_entity.pdbx_description
1 polymer ?
#
loop_
_entity_poly.entity_id
_entity_poly.type
_entity_poly.pdbx_seq_one_letter_code
_entity_poly.pdbx_strand_id
1 'polypeptide(L)'
;MSSATAAASDIIDLLDSKPEIDAQSKSGRIPEDLRGRVRFENVQFCYPTRPGVRVLRKLDLTVEPGTYVALVGESGCGKSTIIQLIERFYDPSDGSIYLDEQPISELTVSEYRKHISLVSQEPTLYAGTIRFNVLLGAAKPSWQVTQEEIEEACRNANILDFINSLPDGFETQVGGKGSQLSGGQKQRIAIARALIRNPKVLLLDEATSALDSTSEKVVQSALDQAAKGRTTIAIAHRLSTTQNADRM
;
A
#
# COMPACT_ATOMS: atom_id res chain seq x y z
N MET A 1 -41.52 -19.21 -5.02
CA MET A 1 -40.16 -19.74 -5.29
C MET A 1 -39.58 -20.25 -3.99
N SER A 2 -38.94 -21.44 -4.00
CA SER A 2 -38.34 -21.96 -2.79
C SER A 2 -37.14 -21.11 -2.36
N SER A 3 -36.83 -21.03 -1.06
CA SER A 3 -35.68 -20.31 -0.51
C SER A 3 -34.35 -20.74 -1.18
N ALA A 4 -34.25 -22.01 -1.59
CA ALA A 4 -33.10 -22.52 -2.31
C ALA A 4 -32.93 -21.92 -3.73
N THR A 5 -34.03 -21.66 -4.43
CA THR A 5 -33.97 -21.02 -5.76
C THR A 5 -33.54 -19.54 -5.66
N ALA A 6 -34.00 -18.82 -4.62
CA ALA A 6 -33.57 -17.43 -4.40
C ALA A 6 -32.08 -17.39 -4.05
N ALA A 7 -31.60 -18.24 -3.14
CA ALA A 7 -30.17 -18.28 -2.80
C ALA A 7 -29.28 -18.68 -4.00
N ALA A 8 -29.75 -19.58 -4.86
CA ALA A 8 -29.02 -19.94 -6.08
C ALA A 8 -28.96 -18.75 -7.08
N SER A 9 -30.06 -17.99 -7.21
CA SER A 9 -30.07 -16.78 -8.05
C SER A 9 -29.09 -15.73 -7.53
N ASP A 10 -29.08 -15.46 -6.22
CA ASP A 10 -28.16 -14.49 -5.61
C ASP A 10 -26.69 -14.87 -5.83
N ILE A 11 -26.37 -16.16 -5.78
CA ILE A 11 -25.01 -16.66 -6.04
C ILE A 11 -24.64 -16.49 -7.52
N ILE A 12 -25.57 -16.78 -8.45
CA ILE A 12 -25.33 -16.60 -9.88
C ILE A 12 -25.14 -15.10 -10.19
N ASP A 13 -25.99 -14.24 -9.65
CA ASP A 13 -25.86 -12.79 -9.84
C ASP A 13 -24.53 -12.25 -9.32
N LEU A 14 -24.04 -12.80 -8.20
CA LEU A 14 -22.73 -12.47 -7.65
C LEU A 14 -21.58 -12.95 -8.56
N LEU A 15 -21.68 -14.16 -9.11
CA LEU A 15 -20.66 -14.74 -10.00
C LEU A 15 -20.62 -14.00 -11.35
N ASP A 16 -21.77 -13.53 -11.84
CA ASP A 16 -21.88 -12.80 -13.10
C ASP A 16 -21.62 -11.29 -12.96
N SER A 17 -21.49 -10.80 -11.72
CA SER A 17 -21.20 -9.40 -11.44
C SER A 17 -19.82 -9.00 -11.99
N LYS A 18 -19.79 -7.90 -12.74
CA LYS A 18 -18.53 -7.32 -13.23
C LYS A 18 -18.15 -6.12 -12.37
N PRO A 19 -16.98 -6.15 -11.71
CA PRO A 19 -16.51 -4.99 -10.95
C PRO A 19 -16.24 -3.80 -11.90
N GLU A 20 -16.52 -2.58 -11.44
CA GLU A 20 -16.19 -1.36 -12.19
C GLU A 20 -14.69 -1.27 -12.49
N ILE A 21 -13.86 -1.68 -11.53
CA ILE A 21 -12.41 -1.76 -11.66
C ILE A 21 -12.00 -3.22 -11.56
N ASP A 22 -11.75 -3.85 -12.71
CA ASP A 22 -11.32 -5.24 -12.79
C ASP A 22 -9.79 -5.33 -12.72
N ALA A 23 -9.28 -5.79 -11.58
CA ALA A 23 -7.85 -5.96 -11.36
C ALA A 23 -7.24 -7.14 -12.16
N GLN A 24 -8.05 -8.06 -12.69
CA GLN A 24 -7.61 -9.18 -13.52
C GLN A 24 -7.66 -8.84 -15.02
N SER A 25 -8.33 -7.77 -15.39
CA SER A 25 -8.41 -7.32 -16.77
C SER A 25 -7.00 -6.98 -17.30
N LYS A 26 -6.72 -7.43 -18.50
CA LYS A 26 -5.53 -7.07 -19.26
C LYS A 26 -5.77 -5.84 -20.16
N SER A 27 -6.96 -5.24 -20.11
CA SER A 27 -7.26 -4.01 -20.83
C SER A 27 -6.52 -2.84 -20.18
N GLY A 28 -6.20 -1.83 -21.01
CA GLY A 28 -5.46 -0.65 -20.59
C GLY A 28 -4.02 -0.64 -21.08
N ARG A 29 -3.35 0.47 -20.85
CA ARG A 29 -1.93 0.64 -21.19
C ARG A 29 -1.05 0.06 -20.09
N ILE A 30 0.10 -0.47 -20.49
CA ILE A 30 1.16 -0.83 -19.53
C ILE A 30 1.93 0.46 -19.21
N PRO A 31 2.13 0.79 -17.92
CA PRO A 31 2.91 1.97 -17.54
C PRO A 31 4.36 1.86 -18.05
N GLU A 32 4.87 2.93 -18.65
CA GLU A 32 6.25 2.99 -19.16
C GLU A 32 7.00 4.15 -18.49
N ASP A 33 8.32 3.98 -18.31
CA ASP A 33 9.28 5.01 -17.84
C ASP A 33 8.83 5.79 -16.58
N LEU A 34 8.28 5.07 -15.61
CA LEU A 34 7.75 5.68 -14.41
C LEU A 34 8.85 6.28 -13.51
N ARG A 35 8.71 7.57 -13.21
CA ARG A 35 9.51 8.32 -12.23
C ARG A 35 8.82 8.37 -10.87
N GLY A 36 7.49 8.30 -10.86
CA GLY A 36 6.68 8.27 -9.65
C GLY A 36 6.06 9.62 -9.27
N ARG A 37 5.85 10.54 -10.22
CA ARG A 37 5.08 11.75 -9.98
C ARG A 37 3.60 11.39 -9.83
N VAL A 38 2.97 11.80 -8.72
CA VAL A 38 1.54 11.60 -8.50
C VAL A 38 0.84 12.96 -8.59
N ARG A 39 -0.19 13.06 -9.44
CA ARG A 39 -0.92 14.31 -9.65
C ARG A 39 -2.42 14.09 -9.65
N PHE A 40 -3.12 14.89 -8.85
CA PHE A 40 -4.57 15.00 -8.80
C PHE A 40 -4.95 16.32 -9.48
N GLU A 41 -5.91 16.28 -10.39
CA GLU A 41 -6.45 17.45 -11.07
C GLU A 41 -7.95 17.55 -10.88
N ASN A 42 -8.41 18.59 -10.17
CA ASN A 42 -9.82 18.88 -9.91
C ASN A 42 -10.60 17.68 -9.37
N VAL A 43 -9.95 16.77 -8.61
CA VAL A 43 -10.53 15.49 -8.19
C VAL A 43 -11.68 15.70 -7.21
N GLN A 44 -12.85 15.17 -7.57
CA GLN A 44 -14.01 15.06 -6.71
C GLN A 44 -14.28 13.58 -6.42
N PHE A 45 -14.69 13.28 -5.20
CA PHE A 45 -15.00 11.90 -4.84
C PHE A 45 -16.09 11.79 -3.78
N CYS A 46 -17.00 10.84 -4.02
CA CYS A 46 -17.99 10.33 -3.07
C CYS A 46 -17.88 8.80 -3.05
N TYR A 47 -17.98 8.18 -1.88
CA TYR A 47 -18.05 6.72 -1.82
C TYR A 47 -19.37 6.22 -2.43
N PRO A 48 -19.37 5.11 -3.19
CA PRO A 48 -20.59 4.52 -3.76
C PRO A 48 -21.68 4.25 -2.72
N THR A 49 -21.27 3.89 -1.50
CA THR A 49 -22.18 3.64 -0.37
C THR A 49 -22.79 4.91 0.24
N ARG A 50 -22.25 6.11 -0.10
CA ARG A 50 -22.70 7.42 0.43
C ARG A 50 -22.59 8.49 -0.65
N PRO A 51 -23.35 8.40 -1.76
CA PRO A 51 -23.20 9.27 -2.92
C PRO A 51 -23.52 10.76 -2.64
N GLY A 52 -24.25 11.05 -1.55
CA GLY A 52 -24.56 12.42 -1.14
C GLY A 52 -23.45 13.13 -0.34
N VAL A 53 -22.38 12.41 0.06
CA VAL A 53 -21.33 12.97 0.89
C VAL A 53 -20.05 13.12 0.07
N ARG A 54 -19.72 14.36 -0.32
CA ARG A 54 -18.46 14.67 -1.02
C ARG A 54 -17.30 14.65 -0.03
N VAL A 55 -16.43 13.66 -0.19
CA VAL A 55 -15.20 13.51 0.62
C VAL A 55 -14.07 14.37 0.06
N LEU A 56 -13.85 14.34 -1.27
CA LEU A 56 -12.91 15.24 -1.94
C LEU A 56 -13.68 16.23 -2.80
N ARG A 57 -13.24 17.51 -2.76
CA ARG A 57 -13.93 18.63 -3.39
C ARG A 57 -12.95 19.42 -4.24
N LYS A 58 -12.79 19.04 -5.53
CA LYS A 58 -11.86 19.66 -6.47
C LYS A 58 -10.42 19.71 -5.91
N LEU A 59 -9.93 18.54 -5.48
CA LEU A 59 -8.58 18.43 -4.97
C LEU A 59 -7.58 18.54 -6.11
N ASP A 60 -6.67 19.51 -5.97
CA ASP A 60 -5.45 19.62 -6.76
C ASP A 60 -4.26 19.30 -5.85
N LEU A 61 -3.49 18.28 -6.19
CA LEU A 61 -2.32 17.86 -5.44
C LEU A 61 -1.25 17.35 -6.41
N THR A 62 -0.03 17.81 -6.25
CA THR A 62 1.11 17.28 -6.98
C THR A 62 2.19 16.85 -6.01
N VAL A 63 2.64 15.60 -6.15
CA VAL A 63 3.77 15.01 -5.44
C VAL A 63 4.86 14.71 -6.46
N GLU A 64 5.99 15.41 -6.36
CA GLU A 64 7.08 15.26 -7.30
C GLU A 64 7.86 13.94 -7.07
N PRO A 65 8.52 13.40 -8.12
CA PRO A 65 9.30 12.19 -7.98
C PRO A 65 10.34 12.27 -6.88
N GLY A 66 10.41 11.24 -6.05
CA GLY A 66 11.42 11.15 -4.99
C GLY A 66 11.20 12.06 -3.79
N THR A 67 10.06 12.78 -3.71
CA THR A 67 9.72 13.61 -2.56
C THR A 67 8.90 12.84 -1.53
N TYR A 68 9.03 13.25 -0.28
CA TYR A 68 8.23 12.75 0.84
C TYR A 68 7.18 13.79 1.23
N VAL A 69 5.90 13.48 1.01
CA VAL A 69 4.77 14.35 1.34
C VAL A 69 3.96 13.74 2.49
N ALA A 70 3.73 14.54 3.54
CA ALA A 70 2.88 14.16 4.65
C ALA A 70 1.48 14.78 4.51
N LEU A 71 0.44 13.94 4.51
CA LEU A 71 -0.96 14.36 4.56
C LEU A 71 -1.38 14.55 6.02
N VAL A 72 -1.67 15.78 6.38
CA VAL A 72 -2.08 16.17 7.73
C VAL A 72 -3.48 16.75 7.71
N GLY A 73 -4.25 16.52 8.75
CA GLY A 73 -5.61 17.06 8.87
C GLY A 73 -6.46 16.24 9.83
N GLU A 74 -7.66 16.74 10.13
CA GLU A 74 -8.61 16.10 11.03
C GLU A 74 -9.03 14.70 10.56
N SER A 75 -9.49 13.87 11.49
CA SER A 75 -10.06 12.57 11.13
C SER A 75 -11.27 12.75 10.22
N GLY A 76 -11.36 11.94 9.16
CA GLY A 76 -12.46 12.02 8.18
C GLY A 76 -12.30 13.10 7.09
N CYS A 77 -11.21 13.88 7.05
CA CYS A 77 -11.00 14.90 5.99
C CYS A 77 -10.59 14.32 4.63
N GLY A 78 -10.50 12.98 4.48
CA GLY A 78 -10.24 12.34 3.17
C GLY A 78 -8.81 11.84 2.94
N LYS A 79 -7.92 11.85 3.94
CA LYS A 79 -6.51 11.38 3.77
C LYS A 79 -6.41 9.93 3.28
N SER A 80 -7.10 9.00 3.95
CA SER A 80 -7.11 7.59 3.52
C SER A 80 -7.82 7.40 2.17
N THR A 81 -8.77 8.28 1.83
CA THR A 81 -9.42 8.30 0.51
C THR A 81 -8.40 8.62 -0.60
N ILE A 82 -7.47 9.55 -0.36
CA ILE A 82 -6.39 9.85 -1.31
C ILE A 82 -5.55 8.60 -1.58
N ILE A 83 -5.16 7.85 -0.53
CA ILE A 83 -4.42 6.58 -0.67
C ILE A 83 -5.23 5.57 -1.50
N GLN A 84 -6.50 5.35 -1.18
CA GLN A 84 -7.36 4.41 -1.89
C GLN A 84 -7.56 4.76 -3.37
N LEU A 85 -7.62 6.04 -3.70
CA LEU A 85 -7.67 6.52 -5.07
C LEU A 85 -6.35 6.32 -5.81
N ILE A 86 -5.19 6.53 -5.13
CA ILE A 86 -3.88 6.22 -5.73
C ILE A 86 -3.75 4.71 -5.96
N GLU A 87 -4.23 3.86 -5.05
CA GLU A 87 -4.25 2.40 -5.26
C GLU A 87 -5.27 1.96 -6.30
N ARG A 88 -6.12 2.91 -6.76
CA ARG A 88 -7.21 2.66 -7.70
C ARG A 88 -8.17 1.57 -7.20
N PHE A 89 -8.56 1.63 -5.91
CA PHE A 89 -9.72 0.89 -5.41
C PHE A 89 -11.03 1.53 -5.84
N TYR A 90 -10.97 2.83 -6.15
CA TYR A 90 -12.05 3.63 -6.71
C TYR A 90 -11.49 4.54 -7.79
N ASP A 91 -12.29 4.88 -8.77
CA ASP A 91 -12.02 5.98 -9.69
C ASP A 91 -12.71 7.27 -9.17
N PRO A 92 -12.17 8.47 -9.44
CA PRO A 92 -12.79 9.73 -9.01
C PRO A 92 -14.14 9.93 -9.68
N SER A 93 -15.08 10.61 -8.97
CA SER A 93 -16.38 10.97 -9.54
C SER A 93 -16.26 12.05 -10.60
N ASP A 94 -15.23 12.90 -10.53
CA ASP A 94 -14.89 13.95 -11.49
C ASP A 94 -13.41 14.33 -11.31
N GLY A 95 -12.78 14.87 -12.36
CA GLY A 95 -11.35 15.12 -12.39
C GLY A 95 -10.54 13.88 -12.74
N SER A 96 -9.22 13.97 -12.62
CA SER A 96 -8.31 12.88 -13.03
C SER A 96 -7.12 12.74 -12.10
N ILE A 97 -6.61 11.51 -12.00
CA ILE A 97 -5.41 11.18 -11.24
C ILE A 97 -4.38 10.61 -12.22
N TYR A 98 -3.15 11.07 -12.10
CA TYR A 98 -2.05 10.70 -12.99
C TYR A 98 -0.91 10.08 -12.20
N LEU A 99 -0.28 9.06 -12.77
CA LEU A 99 1.06 8.63 -12.41
C LEU A 99 1.99 9.07 -13.55
N ASP A 100 2.90 9.97 -13.24
CA ASP A 100 3.62 10.78 -14.22
C ASP A 100 2.63 11.51 -15.14
N GLU A 101 2.72 11.41 -16.44
CA GLU A 101 1.75 12.04 -17.36
C GLU A 101 0.65 11.08 -17.83
N GLN A 102 0.52 9.91 -17.20
CA GLN A 102 -0.41 8.86 -17.60
C GLN A 102 -1.63 8.81 -16.65
N PRO A 103 -2.86 8.99 -17.17
CA PRO A 103 -4.06 8.83 -16.34
C PRO A 103 -4.16 7.41 -15.80
N ILE A 104 -4.26 7.24 -14.48
CA ILE A 104 -4.29 5.89 -13.88
C ILE A 104 -5.52 5.08 -14.28
N SER A 105 -6.61 5.75 -14.67
CA SER A 105 -7.83 5.11 -15.16
C SER A 105 -7.63 4.36 -16.49
N GLU A 106 -6.65 4.76 -17.29
CA GLU A 106 -6.32 4.14 -18.59
C GLU A 106 -5.27 3.01 -18.45
N LEU A 107 -4.65 2.86 -17.30
CA LEU A 107 -3.60 1.87 -17.08
C LEU A 107 -4.19 0.50 -16.71
N THR A 108 -3.50 -0.57 -17.11
CA THR A 108 -3.79 -1.93 -16.63
C THR A 108 -3.54 -1.98 -15.13
N VAL A 109 -4.58 -2.29 -14.34
CA VAL A 109 -4.54 -2.20 -12.87
C VAL A 109 -3.44 -3.06 -12.27
N SER A 110 -3.29 -4.31 -12.73
CA SER A 110 -2.27 -5.22 -12.24
C SER A 110 -0.85 -4.72 -12.50
N GLU A 111 -0.59 -4.13 -13.68
CA GLU A 111 0.72 -3.56 -14.03
C GLU A 111 0.98 -2.27 -13.25
N TYR A 112 0.00 -1.39 -13.18
CA TYR A 112 0.05 -0.15 -12.39
C TYR A 112 0.42 -0.43 -10.93
N ARG A 113 -0.27 -1.38 -10.28
CA ARG A 113 -0.05 -1.72 -8.86
C ARG A 113 1.30 -2.35 -8.57
N LYS A 114 2.05 -2.83 -9.57
CA LYS A 114 3.45 -3.28 -9.38
C LYS A 114 4.37 -2.13 -8.95
N HIS A 115 4.05 -0.91 -9.31
CA HIS A 115 4.86 0.28 -9.05
C HIS A 115 4.48 1.02 -7.77
N ILE A 116 3.43 0.57 -7.08
CA ILE A 116 2.92 1.17 -5.84
C ILE A 116 2.96 0.14 -4.72
N SER A 117 3.28 0.57 -3.52
CA SER A 117 3.16 -0.27 -2.32
C SER A 117 2.55 0.52 -1.18
N LEU A 118 1.73 -0.16 -0.39
CA LEU A 118 1.13 0.36 0.84
C LEU A 118 1.73 -0.32 2.06
N VAL A 119 2.08 0.48 3.06
CA VAL A 119 2.31 0.03 4.44
C VAL A 119 1.14 0.53 5.28
N SER A 120 0.29 -0.39 5.71
CA SER A 120 -0.92 -0.09 6.49
C SER A 120 -0.63 0.08 7.97
N GLN A 121 -1.57 0.70 8.68
CA GLN A 121 -1.54 0.94 10.12
C GLN A 121 -1.39 -0.35 10.93
N GLU A 122 -2.17 -1.36 10.62
CA GLU A 122 -2.14 -2.68 11.24
C GLU A 122 -1.81 -3.74 10.18
N PRO A 123 -0.53 -4.12 10.04
CA PRO A 123 -0.14 -5.08 9.03
C PRO A 123 -0.63 -6.48 9.39
N THR A 124 -1.30 -7.11 8.46
CA THR A 124 -1.66 -8.52 8.58
C THR A 124 -0.53 -9.39 8.04
N LEU A 125 0.01 -10.27 8.88
CA LEU A 125 0.87 -11.36 8.45
C LEU A 125 0.04 -12.63 8.28
N TYR A 126 0.28 -13.35 7.20
CA TYR A 126 -0.40 -14.61 6.92
C TYR A 126 0.34 -15.76 7.60
N ALA A 127 -0.39 -16.79 7.97
CA ALA A 127 0.19 -18.02 8.51
C ALA A 127 1.21 -18.60 7.50
N GLY A 128 2.40 -18.90 7.99
CA GLY A 128 3.55 -19.33 7.18
C GLY A 128 4.84 -18.74 7.69
N THR A 129 5.88 -18.80 6.88
CA THR A 129 7.22 -18.34 7.25
C THR A 129 7.39 -16.83 7.07
N ILE A 130 8.46 -16.25 7.65
CA ILE A 130 8.85 -14.87 7.38
C ILE A 130 9.12 -14.69 5.88
N ARG A 131 9.87 -15.61 5.26
CA ARG A 131 10.12 -15.65 3.80
C ARG A 131 8.84 -15.54 3.00
N PHE A 132 7.88 -16.42 3.29
CA PHE A 132 6.58 -16.41 2.63
C PHE A 132 5.91 -15.04 2.73
N ASN A 133 5.89 -14.46 3.92
CA ASN A 133 5.27 -13.15 4.15
C ASN A 133 5.94 -12.01 3.37
N VAL A 134 7.27 -11.99 3.26
CA VAL A 134 7.98 -10.99 2.45
C VAL A 134 7.68 -11.20 0.97
N LEU A 135 7.72 -12.44 0.48
CA LEU A 135 7.51 -12.79 -0.93
C LEU A 135 6.10 -12.48 -1.44
N LEU A 136 5.08 -12.40 -0.57
CA LEU A 136 3.74 -11.93 -0.95
C LEU A 136 3.75 -10.52 -1.57
N GLY A 137 4.77 -9.73 -1.28
CA GLY A 137 4.93 -8.40 -1.86
C GLY A 137 5.58 -8.37 -3.25
N ALA A 138 6.16 -9.47 -3.72
CA ALA A 138 6.94 -9.49 -4.95
C ALA A 138 6.08 -9.19 -6.19
N ALA A 139 6.65 -8.45 -7.14
CA ALA A 139 6.02 -8.16 -8.43
C ALA A 139 6.23 -9.28 -9.47
N LYS A 140 7.15 -10.20 -9.19
CA LYS A 140 7.50 -11.36 -10.01
C LYS A 140 7.23 -12.66 -9.24
N PRO A 141 7.12 -13.81 -9.93
CA PRO A 141 6.92 -15.10 -9.27
C PRO A 141 7.99 -15.38 -8.20
N SER A 142 7.60 -15.99 -7.09
CA SER A 142 8.48 -16.23 -5.92
C SER A 142 9.76 -16.98 -6.25
N TRP A 143 9.72 -17.91 -7.22
CA TRP A 143 10.91 -18.66 -7.67
C TRP A 143 11.92 -17.85 -8.49
N GLN A 144 11.57 -16.64 -8.91
CA GLN A 144 12.44 -15.69 -9.60
C GLN A 144 13.05 -14.64 -8.65
N VAL A 145 12.59 -14.61 -7.39
CA VAL A 145 13.12 -13.68 -6.39
C VAL A 145 14.35 -14.31 -5.75
N THR A 146 15.48 -13.62 -5.83
CA THR A 146 16.73 -14.12 -5.26
C THR A 146 16.78 -13.92 -3.74
N GLN A 147 17.67 -14.65 -3.07
CA GLN A 147 17.89 -14.48 -1.63
C GLN A 147 18.40 -13.06 -1.32
N GLU A 148 19.28 -12.52 -2.17
CA GLU A 148 19.85 -11.18 -2.04
C GLU A 148 18.77 -10.11 -2.09
N GLU A 149 17.77 -10.23 -2.99
CA GLU A 149 16.63 -9.31 -3.05
C GLU A 149 15.79 -9.33 -1.78
N ILE A 150 15.57 -10.53 -1.19
CA ILE A 150 14.83 -10.68 0.06
C ILE A 150 15.61 -10.04 1.20
N GLU A 151 16.93 -10.31 1.29
CA GLU A 151 17.78 -9.73 2.33
C GLU A 151 17.91 -8.22 2.20
N GLU A 152 18.02 -7.69 1.00
CA GLU A 152 18.04 -6.25 0.76
C GLU A 152 16.74 -5.58 1.21
N ALA A 153 15.59 -6.15 0.86
CA ALA A 153 14.29 -5.64 1.34
C ALA A 153 14.20 -5.67 2.87
N CYS A 154 14.65 -6.75 3.50
CA CYS A 154 14.68 -6.89 4.96
C CYS A 154 15.70 -5.95 5.62
N ARG A 155 16.84 -5.69 4.99
CA ARG A 155 17.85 -4.74 5.46
C ARG A 155 17.30 -3.32 5.43
N ASN A 156 16.67 -2.93 4.32
CA ASN A 156 16.04 -1.62 4.15
C ASN A 156 14.84 -1.42 5.09
N ALA A 157 14.19 -2.51 5.53
CA ALA A 157 13.15 -2.52 6.55
C ALA A 157 13.68 -2.63 7.99
N ASN A 158 15.00 -2.63 8.20
CA ASN A 158 15.66 -2.77 9.51
C ASN A 158 15.20 -4.00 10.31
N ILE A 159 14.99 -5.16 9.62
CA ILE A 159 14.52 -6.41 10.24
C ILE A 159 15.49 -7.59 10.01
N LEU A 160 16.47 -7.46 9.12
CA LEU A 160 17.36 -8.56 8.73
C LEU A 160 18.14 -9.14 9.91
N ASP A 161 18.73 -8.29 10.78
CA ASP A 161 19.50 -8.74 11.94
C ASP A 161 18.64 -9.53 12.92
N PHE A 162 17.38 -9.11 13.12
CA PHE A 162 16.42 -9.86 13.92
C PHE A 162 16.14 -11.24 13.27
N ILE A 163 15.89 -11.29 11.97
CA ILE A 163 15.66 -12.57 11.27
C ILE A 163 16.84 -13.51 11.42
N ASN A 164 18.06 -13.00 11.26
CA ASN A 164 19.29 -13.78 11.38
C ASN A 164 19.57 -14.25 12.83
N SER A 165 19.00 -13.61 13.84
CA SER A 165 19.09 -14.02 15.23
C SER A 165 18.13 -15.17 15.60
N LEU A 166 17.16 -15.49 14.74
CA LEU A 166 16.20 -16.57 14.96
C LEU A 166 16.81 -17.92 14.60
N PRO A 167 16.49 -19.01 15.35
CA PRO A 167 17.02 -20.35 15.05
C PRO A 167 16.77 -20.82 13.62
N ASP A 168 15.56 -20.56 13.09
CA ASP A 168 15.14 -20.97 11.74
C ASP A 168 15.26 -19.82 10.72
N GLY A 169 15.82 -18.65 11.11
CA GLY A 169 15.99 -17.51 10.23
C GLY A 169 14.74 -17.14 9.46
N PHE A 170 14.83 -17.08 8.13
CA PHE A 170 13.71 -16.78 7.24
C PHE A 170 12.60 -17.84 7.25
N GLU A 171 12.89 -19.07 7.64
CA GLU A 171 11.91 -20.18 7.72
C GLU A 171 11.12 -20.19 9.04
N THR A 172 11.41 -19.24 9.94
CA THR A 172 10.65 -19.09 11.17
C THR A 172 9.17 -18.85 10.89
N GLN A 173 8.31 -19.66 11.53
CA GLN A 173 6.86 -19.54 11.42
C GLN A 173 6.37 -18.31 12.22
N VAL A 174 5.52 -17.49 11.61
CA VAL A 174 5.02 -16.27 12.29
C VAL A 174 3.75 -16.50 13.12
N GLY A 175 3.14 -17.68 12.98
CA GLY A 175 1.85 -18.00 13.61
C GLY A 175 0.67 -17.31 12.93
N GLY A 176 -0.55 -17.62 13.42
CA GLY A 176 -1.77 -16.99 12.91
C GLY A 176 -1.74 -15.47 13.16
N LYS A 177 -1.91 -14.66 12.11
CA LYS A 177 -1.81 -13.18 12.16
C LYS A 177 -0.51 -12.67 12.80
N GLY A 178 0.59 -13.45 12.71
CA GLY A 178 1.87 -13.06 13.28
C GLY A 178 1.91 -13.07 14.81
N SER A 179 1.14 -13.93 15.48
CA SER A 179 0.99 -13.93 16.95
C SER A 179 2.29 -14.15 17.72
N GLN A 180 3.34 -14.67 17.07
CA GLN A 180 4.64 -14.92 17.66
C GLN A 180 5.60 -13.71 17.57
N LEU A 181 5.16 -12.60 16.96
CA LEU A 181 5.98 -11.44 16.72
C LEU A 181 5.41 -10.21 17.44
N SER A 182 6.29 -9.31 17.88
CA SER A 182 5.89 -8.01 18.41
C SER A 182 5.28 -7.12 17.32
N GLY A 183 4.53 -6.08 17.70
CA GLY A 183 3.96 -5.12 16.76
C GLY A 183 5.00 -4.48 15.85
N GLY A 184 6.15 -4.06 16.42
CA GLY A 184 7.23 -3.47 15.64
C GLY A 184 7.93 -4.46 14.70
N GLN A 185 8.02 -5.75 15.05
CA GLN A 185 8.54 -6.79 14.17
C GLN A 185 7.58 -7.05 13.00
N LYS A 186 6.27 -7.16 13.27
CA LYS A 186 5.24 -7.29 12.23
C LYS A 186 5.30 -6.14 11.24
N GLN A 187 5.38 -4.90 11.74
CA GLN A 187 5.43 -3.69 10.93
C GLN A 187 6.65 -3.70 10.02
N ARG A 188 7.84 -4.03 10.53
CA ARG A 188 9.07 -4.10 9.72
C ARG A 188 9.03 -5.22 8.68
N ILE A 189 8.41 -6.36 8.96
CA ILE A 189 8.17 -7.39 7.93
C ILE A 189 7.20 -6.88 6.86
N ALA A 190 6.17 -6.12 7.23
CA ALA A 190 5.27 -5.50 6.26
C ALA A 190 5.96 -4.42 5.41
N ILE A 191 6.90 -3.66 5.99
CA ILE A 191 7.75 -2.73 5.24
C ILE A 191 8.62 -3.52 4.24
N ALA A 192 9.27 -4.62 4.66
CA ALA A 192 10.06 -5.47 3.77
C ALA A 192 9.18 -6.04 2.62
N ARG A 193 7.94 -6.49 2.94
CA ARG A 193 6.94 -6.89 1.94
C ARG A 193 6.62 -5.78 0.94
N ALA A 194 6.53 -4.54 1.40
CA ALA A 194 6.27 -3.39 0.52
C ALA A 194 7.49 -3.09 -0.38
N LEU A 195 8.71 -3.28 0.13
CA LEU A 195 9.95 -2.94 -0.56
C LEU A 195 10.43 -4.00 -1.57
N ILE A 196 10.08 -5.28 -1.41
CA ILE A 196 10.57 -6.37 -2.27
C ILE A 196 10.24 -6.18 -3.75
N ARG A 197 9.18 -5.44 -4.07
CA ARG A 197 8.81 -5.09 -5.45
C ARG A 197 9.51 -3.86 -5.99
N ASN A 198 10.33 -3.18 -5.19
CA ASN A 198 10.99 -1.92 -5.51
C ASN A 198 10.03 -0.86 -6.09
N PRO A 199 9.02 -0.41 -5.33
CA PRO A 199 7.98 0.49 -5.82
C PRO A 199 8.56 1.87 -6.14
N LYS A 200 7.93 2.57 -7.11
CA LYS A 200 8.19 3.99 -7.39
C LYS A 200 7.45 4.91 -6.41
N VAL A 201 6.26 4.47 -5.98
CA VAL A 201 5.43 5.20 -5.03
C VAL A 201 5.21 4.34 -3.78
N LEU A 202 5.56 4.88 -2.62
CA LEU A 202 5.35 4.26 -1.32
C LEU A 202 4.26 5.03 -0.56
N LEU A 203 3.21 4.31 -0.19
CA LEU A 203 2.09 4.85 0.58
C LEU A 203 2.22 4.37 2.02
N LEU A 204 2.10 5.29 2.99
CA LEU A 204 2.20 5.00 4.41
C LEU A 204 0.91 5.45 5.10
N ASP A 205 0.10 4.50 5.55
CA ASP A 205 -1.14 4.79 6.26
C ASP A 205 -0.93 4.57 7.76
N GLU A 206 -0.63 5.66 8.50
CA GLU A 206 -0.44 5.68 9.97
C GLU A 206 0.48 4.56 10.51
N ALA A 207 1.52 4.21 9.78
CA ALA A 207 2.33 3.00 9.97
C ALA A 207 3.01 2.85 11.35
N THR A 208 2.93 3.85 12.24
CA THR A 208 3.50 3.79 13.60
C THR A 208 2.47 4.03 14.71
N SER A 209 1.21 4.32 14.39
CA SER A 209 0.22 4.80 15.37
C SER A 209 -0.12 3.79 16.47
N ALA A 210 -0.05 2.49 16.18
CA ALA A 210 -0.39 1.40 17.10
C ALA A 210 0.82 0.85 17.89
N LEU A 211 2.00 1.51 17.83
CA LEU A 211 3.24 1.01 18.42
C LEU A 211 3.57 1.72 19.75
N ASP A 212 4.26 1.00 20.62
CA ASP A 212 4.92 1.55 21.81
C ASP A 212 6.11 2.44 21.40
N SER A 213 6.52 3.35 22.28
CA SER A 213 7.56 4.36 21.99
C SER A 213 8.93 3.79 21.58
N THR A 214 9.29 2.61 22.08
CA THR A 214 10.57 1.97 21.72
C THR A 214 10.50 1.37 20.32
N SER A 215 9.45 0.62 20.02
CA SER A 215 9.19 0.05 18.69
C SER A 215 8.97 1.13 17.65
N GLU A 216 8.31 2.24 18.01
CA GLU A 216 8.07 3.38 17.13
C GLU A 216 9.35 3.93 16.51
N LYS A 217 10.37 4.20 17.33
CA LYS A 217 11.65 4.76 16.85
C LYS A 217 12.32 3.85 15.81
N VAL A 218 12.31 2.54 16.07
CA VAL A 218 12.93 1.55 15.18
C VAL A 218 12.15 1.43 13.86
N VAL A 219 10.82 1.43 13.95
CA VAL A 219 9.95 1.39 12.76
C VAL A 219 10.04 2.69 11.98
N GLN A 220 10.07 3.86 12.65
CA GLN A 220 10.23 5.16 11.97
C GLN A 220 11.56 5.21 11.19
N SER A 221 12.66 4.75 11.79
CA SER A 221 13.94 4.64 11.07
C SER A 221 13.86 3.73 9.84
N ALA A 222 13.10 2.63 9.91
CA ALA A 222 12.86 1.75 8.78
C ALA A 222 12.02 2.43 7.69
N LEU A 223 11.00 3.22 8.06
CA LEU A 223 10.18 3.99 7.12
C LEU A 223 10.99 5.09 6.43
N ASP A 224 11.84 5.80 7.18
CA ASP A 224 12.73 6.83 6.64
C ASP A 224 13.73 6.24 5.63
N GLN A 225 14.26 5.05 5.95
CA GLN A 225 15.12 4.32 5.01
C GLN A 225 14.35 3.85 3.77
N ALA A 226 13.14 3.35 3.97
CA ALA A 226 12.26 2.89 2.88
C ALA A 226 11.85 4.03 1.94
N ALA A 227 11.70 5.26 2.44
CA ALA A 227 11.32 6.43 1.67
C ALA A 227 12.43 6.93 0.73
N LYS A 228 13.71 6.66 1.04
CA LYS A 228 14.85 7.15 0.26
C LYS A 228 14.78 6.74 -1.20
N GLY A 229 14.85 7.73 -2.09
CA GLY A 229 14.85 7.52 -3.54
C GLY A 229 13.48 7.11 -4.12
N ARG A 230 12.39 7.23 -3.34
CA ARG A 230 11.02 6.93 -3.75
C ARG A 230 10.09 8.09 -3.46
N THR A 231 9.08 8.25 -4.29
CA THR A 231 7.98 9.15 -3.99
C THR A 231 7.18 8.56 -2.84
N THR A 232 7.10 9.29 -1.72
CA THR A 232 6.44 8.78 -0.52
C THR A 232 5.29 9.70 -0.13
N ILE A 233 4.11 9.12 0.11
CA ILE A 233 2.92 9.82 0.59
C ILE A 233 2.50 9.16 1.90
N ALA A 234 2.58 9.90 3.00
CA ALA A 234 2.27 9.39 4.32
C ALA A 234 1.08 10.10 4.94
N ILE A 235 0.15 9.36 5.53
CA ILE A 235 -0.82 9.90 6.46
C ILE A 235 -0.15 9.99 7.82
N ALA A 236 -0.03 11.21 8.32
CA ALA A 236 0.62 11.50 9.58
C ALA A 236 -0.39 11.93 10.64
N HIS A 237 -0.44 11.17 11.74
CA HIS A 237 -1.13 11.55 12.97
C HIS A 237 -0.15 11.93 14.10
N ARG A 238 1.15 11.72 13.88
CA ARG A 238 2.21 12.05 14.83
C ARG A 238 3.22 13.01 14.21
N LEU A 239 3.73 13.94 15.02
CA LEU A 239 4.76 14.89 14.58
C LEU A 239 6.04 14.18 14.12
N SER A 240 6.38 13.04 14.72
CA SER A 240 7.56 12.24 14.32
C SER A 240 7.53 11.82 12.85
N THR A 241 6.35 11.54 12.30
CA THR A 241 6.18 11.15 10.88
C THR A 241 6.34 12.35 9.94
N THR A 242 6.12 13.58 10.42
CA THR A 242 6.20 14.79 9.58
C THR A 242 7.59 15.43 9.58
N GLN A 243 8.47 15.09 10.53
CA GLN A 243 9.77 15.75 10.69
C GLN A 243 10.68 15.61 9.45
N ASN A 244 10.59 14.50 8.75
CA ASN A 244 11.40 14.20 7.57
C ASN A 244 10.65 14.43 6.25
N ALA A 245 9.43 14.98 6.30
CA ALA A 245 8.66 15.27 5.11
C ALA A 245 9.15 16.55 4.43
N ASP A 246 9.32 16.49 3.11
CA ASP A 246 9.70 17.66 2.29
C ASP A 246 8.55 18.68 2.20
N ARG A 247 7.30 18.21 2.30
CA ARG A 247 6.07 19.03 2.23
C ARG A 247 4.97 18.45 3.14
N MET A 248 4.11 19.34 3.59
CA MET A 248 2.87 19.01 4.34
C MET A 248 1.67 19.67 3.67
#